data_ab7532e092b3e30997b658570dbcc7dd
#
_entry.id   ab7532e092b3e30997b658570dbcc7dd
#
_cell.length_a   1.000
_cell.length_b   1.000
_cell.length_c   1.000
_cell.angle_alpha   90.00
_cell.angle_beta   90.00
_cell.angle_gamma   90.00
#
_symmetry.space_group_name_H-M   'P 1'
#
loop_
_entity.id
_entity.type
_entity.pdbx_description
1 polymer ?
#
loop_
_entity_poly.entity_id
_entity_poly.type
_entity_poly.pdbx_seq_one_letter_code
_entity_poly.pdbx_strand_id
1 'polypeptide(L)' 'MSHKITVCIMETLQRLIEVDVDEIDCEPIEYVRNQYHDQEIILDSSDLVETEFNICD' A
#
# COMPACT_ATOMS: atom_id res chain seq x y z
N MET A 1 -4.42 -17.22 -36.15
CA MET A 1 -4.27 -17.53 -34.72
C MET A 1 -3.73 -16.35 -33.97
N SER A 2 -4.29 -16.11 -32.80
CA SER A 2 -3.82 -15.02 -31.94
C SER A 2 -2.95 -15.59 -30.83
N HIS A 3 -1.83 -14.90 -30.58
CA HIS A 3 -0.98 -15.22 -29.45
C HIS A 3 -1.31 -14.28 -28.31
N LYS A 4 -1.46 -14.82 -27.12
CA LYS A 4 -1.75 -14.05 -25.93
C LYS A 4 -0.60 -14.20 -24.95
N ILE A 5 -0.20 -13.07 -24.38
CA ILE A 5 0.83 -12.99 -23.35
C ILE A 5 0.21 -12.32 -22.13
N THR A 6 0.47 -12.89 -20.96
CA THR A 6 -0.01 -12.30 -19.71
C THR A 6 1.07 -11.39 -19.15
N VAL A 7 0.70 -10.15 -18.89
CA VAL A 7 1.58 -9.15 -18.28
C VAL A 7 1.07 -8.85 -16.89
N CYS A 8 1.98 -8.94 -15.92
CA CYS A 8 1.70 -8.60 -14.54
C CYS A 8 2.12 -7.16 -14.29
N ILE A 9 1.22 -6.37 -13.74
CA ILE A 9 1.50 -5.00 -13.32
C ILE A 9 1.51 -4.99 -11.80
N MET A 10 2.65 -4.58 -11.23
CA MET A 10 2.80 -4.47 -9.79
C MET A 10 3.01 -3.01 -9.39
N GLU A 11 2.20 -2.53 -8.49
CA GLU A 11 2.30 -1.17 -7.96
C GLU A 11 2.65 -1.23 -6.48
N THR A 12 3.61 -0.42 -6.06
CA THR A 12 3.98 -0.28 -4.66
C THR A 12 3.51 1.09 -4.17
N LEU A 13 2.69 1.09 -3.15
CA LEU A 13 2.13 2.29 -2.55
C LEU A 13 2.72 2.49 -1.16
N GLN A 14 3.08 3.73 -0.85
CA GLN A 14 3.70 4.06 0.43
C GLN A 14 3.17 5.40 0.94
N ARG A 15 2.82 5.45 2.21
CA ARG A 15 2.46 6.68 2.89
C ARG A 15 3.18 6.74 4.23
N LEU A 16 3.77 7.89 4.53
CA LEU A 16 4.41 8.14 5.81
C LEU A 16 3.38 8.75 6.75
N ILE A 17 3.14 8.10 7.88
CA ILE A 17 2.17 8.53 8.88
C ILE A 17 2.92 8.94 10.14
N GLU A 18 2.69 10.14 10.62
CA GLU A 18 3.23 10.59 11.89
C GLU A 18 2.27 10.21 13.02
N VAL A 19 2.82 9.62 14.08
CA VAL A 19 2.05 9.20 15.23
C VAL A 19 2.64 9.85 16.47
N ASP A 20 1.79 10.55 17.23
CA ASP A 20 2.20 11.11 18.52
C ASP A 20 2.07 10.00 19.58
N VAL A 21 3.22 9.46 19.98
CA VAL A 21 3.25 8.33 20.91
C VAL A 21 2.75 8.68 22.30
N ASP A 22 2.73 9.98 22.66
CA ASP A 22 2.21 10.42 23.95
C ASP A 22 0.68 10.45 23.99
N GLU A 23 0.03 10.38 22.83
CA GLU A 23 -1.44 10.46 22.73
C GLU A 23 -2.10 9.11 22.51
N ILE A 24 -1.30 8.04 22.32
CA ILE A 24 -1.84 6.69 22.10
C ILE A 24 -1.48 5.76 23.26
N ASP A 25 -2.33 4.77 23.52
CA ASP A 25 -2.15 3.78 24.59
C ASP A 25 -1.60 2.45 24.08
N CYS A 26 -1.24 2.36 22.82
CA CYS A 26 -0.76 1.13 22.20
C CYS A 26 0.50 1.38 21.38
N GLU A 27 1.07 0.30 20.84
CA GLU A 27 2.22 0.40 19.95
C GLU A 27 1.88 1.24 18.71
N PRO A 28 2.80 2.13 18.23
CA PRO A 28 2.53 2.96 17.06
C PRO A 28 2.16 2.14 15.81
N ILE A 29 2.84 1.02 15.58
CA ILE A 29 2.54 0.15 14.43
C ILE A 29 1.13 -0.42 14.55
N GLU A 30 0.74 -0.86 15.73
CA GLU A 30 -0.59 -1.40 15.97
C GLU A 30 -1.67 -0.34 15.77
N TYR A 31 -1.42 0.87 16.24
CA TYR A 31 -2.34 1.99 16.07
C TYR A 31 -2.59 2.28 14.58
N VAL A 32 -1.53 2.39 13.79
CA VAL A 32 -1.64 2.67 12.35
C VAL A 32 -2.27 1.50 11.61
N ARG A 33 -1.91 0.26 12.00
CA ARG A 33 -2.50 -0.93 11.39
C ARG A 33 -4.01 -0.99 11.60
N ASN A 34 -4.47 -0.64 12.79
CA ASN A 34 -5.90 -0.62 13.09
C ASN A 34 -6.62 0.46 12.29
N GLN A 35 -6.02 1.64 12.14
CA GLN A 35 -6.59 2.68 11.29
C GLN A 35 -6.67 2.26 9.83
N TYR A 36 -5.69 1.53 9.36
CA TYR A 36 -5.71 1.00 7.99
C TYR A 36 -6.84 -0.03 7.82
N HIS A 37 -7.01 -0.95 8.77
CA HIS A 37 -8.09 -1.94 8.72
C HIS A 37 -9.48 -1.32 8.86
N ASP A 38 -9.58 -0.23 9.61
CA ASP A 38 -10.84 0.50 9.78
C ASP A 38 -11.12 1.45 8.63
N GLN A 39 -10.26 1.47 7.62
CA GLN A 39 -10.38 2.31 6.43
C GLN A 39 -10.28 3.82 6.73
N GLU A 40 -9.69 4.18 7.83
CA GLU A 40 -9.38 5.58 8.14
C GLU A 40 -8.12 6.04 7.39
N ILE A 41 -7.24 5.09 7.03
CA ILE A 41 -6.08 5.33 6.19
C ILE A 41 -6.25 4.50 4.92
N ILE A 42 -6.42 5.16 3.79
CA ILE A 42 -6.57 4.53 2.48
C ILE A 42 -5.48 5.07 1.56
N LEU A 43 -4.64 4.18 1.04
CA LEU A 43 -3.62 4.56 0.08
C LEU A 43 -4.23 4.67 -1.31
N ASP A 44 -3.81 5.66 -2.07
CA ASP A 44 -4.32 5.92 -3.41
C ASP A 44 -3.18 6.14 -4.40
N SER A 45 -3.50 6.57 -5.61
CA SER A 45 -2.50 6.74 -6.66
C SER A 45 -1.46 7.81 -6.34
N SER A 46 -1.75 8.75 -5.43
CA SER A 46 -0.78 9.75 -5.01
C SER A 46 0.31 9.16 -4.10
N ASP A 47 0.09 7.98 -3.57
CA ASP A 47 1.06 7.25 -2.73
C ASP A 47 1.92 6.27 -3.52
N LEU A 48 1.74 6.22 -4.84
CA LEU A 48 2.48 5.32 -5.71
C LEU A 48 3.96 5.71 -5.78
N VAL A 49 4.84 4.78 -5.44
CA VAL A 49 6.29 4.99 -5.46
C VAL A 49 6.99 4.19 -6.54
N GLU A 50 6.40 3.08 -6.98
CA GLU A 50 7.02 2.22 -7.98
C GLU A 50 5.95 1.46 -8.77
N THR A 51 6.21 1.27 -10.07
CA THR A 51 5.39 0.43 -10.93
C THR A 51 6.31 -0.51 -11.71
N GLU A 52 6.00 -1.80 -11.70
CA GLU A 52 6.77 -2.81 -12.44
C GLU A 52 5.86 -3.56 -13.41
N PHE A 53 6.43 -3.89 -14.57
CA PHE A 53 5.75 -4.68 -15.59
C PHE A 53 6.57 -5.95 -15.84
N ASN A 54 5.93 -7.11 -15.71
CA ASN A 54 6.58 -8.40 -15.88
C ASN A 54 5.72 -9.32 -16.75
N ILE A 55 6.38 -10.13 -17.54
CA ILE A 55 5.69 -11.17 -18.30
C ILE A 55 5.52 -12.40 -17.43
N CYS A 56 4.28 -12.88 -17.33
CA CYS A 56 3.91 -14.00 -16.48
C CYS A 56 3.48 -15.19 -17.33
N ASP A 57 4.41 -15.78 -18.05
CA ASP A 57 4.13 -16.99 -18.84
C ASP A 57 4.52 -18.27 -18.10
#